data_69cc3c6f0e724f8b409cd1151c72f182
#
_entry.id   69cc3c6f0e724f8b409cd1151c72f182
#
_cell.length_a   1.000
_cell.length_b   1.000
_cell.length_c   1.000
_cell.angle_alpha   90.00
_cell.angle_beta   90.00
_cell.angle_gamma   90.00
#
_symmetry.space_group_name_H-M   'P 1'
#
loop_
_entity.id
_entity.type
_entity.pdbx_description
1 polymer ?
#
loop_
_entity_poly.entity_id
_entity_poly.type
_entity_poly.pdbx_seq_one_letter_code
_entity_poly.pdbx_strand_id
1 'polypeptide(L)'
;IDLTSTPTFTSNYPNVDWNGGNNYFMLVECGKQYKALKVEECFEYDEQAYSYYGQYQFTGTTIEQAIVTAILNVTADDKVVVDMIKGNNEQDYSSIKTLLENNAYEVNEISLVTQDIDDKAEFIMIYAPSVDLDESAVDKISKWLDNDGKYGRTLIYVPCADKVDTPNIDALLD
;
A
#
# COMPACT_ATOMS: atom_id res chain seq x y z
N ILE A 1 7.22 -26.45 -6.38
CA ILE A 1 8.53 -26.37 -7.08
C ILE A 1 9.62 -26.59 -6.03
N ASP A 2 10.54 -27.49 -6.29
CA ASP A 2 11.73 -27.65 -5.46
C ASP A 2 12.84 -26.71 -5.96
N LEU A 3 13.14 -25.68 -5.19
CA LEU A 3 14.11 -24.65 -5.54
C LEU A 3 15.55 -25.19 -5.60
N THR A 4 15.84 -26.30 -4.91
CA THR A 4 17.18 -26.93 -4.97
C THR A 4 17.41 -27.65 -6.28
N SER A 5 16.37 -28.20 -6.87
CA SER A 5 16.42 -28.88 -8.19
C SER A 5 16.21 -27.94 -9.37
N THR A 6 15.74 -26.70 -9.14
CA THR A 6 15.48 -25.70 -10.18
C THR A 6 16.07 -24.32 -9.79
N PRO A 7 17.41 -24.20 -9.67
CA PRO A 7 18.02 -22.97 -9.15
C PRO A 7 17.80 -21.73 -10.05
N THR A 8 17.52 -21.93 -11.33
CA THR A 8 17.23 -20.82 -12.26
C THR A 8 15.81 -20.27 -12.12
N PHE A 9 14.91 -20.97 -11.41
CA PHE A 9 13.54 -20.53 -11.22
C PHE A 9 13.47 -19.19 -10.51
N THR A 10 14.22 -19.02 -9.44
CA THR A 10 14.23 -17.78 -8.64
C THR A 10 14.70 -16.56 -9.42
N SER A 11 15.57 -16.77 -10.42
CA SER A 11 16.10 -15.69 -11.27
C SER A 11 15.02 -15.06 -12.16
N ASN A 12 13.93 -15.76 -12.43
CA ASN A 12 12.80 -15.24 -13.20
C ASN A 12 11.94 -14.27 -12.40
N TYR A 13 12.10 -14.26 -11.08
CA TYR A 13 11.27 -13.48 -10.15
C TYR A 13 12.16 -12.69 -9.19
N PRO A 14 12.90 -11.68 -9.70
CA PRO A 14 13.94 -10.98 -8.94
C PRO A 14 13.42 -10.14 -7.77
N ASN A 15 12.13 -9.76 -7.79
CA ASN A 15 11.52 -8.97 -6.72
C ASN A 15 10.95 -9.83 -5.57
N VAL A 16 11.10 -11.16 -5.65
CA VAL A 16 10.70 -12.07 -4.59
C VAL A 16 11.92 -12.40 -3.73
N ASP A 17 11.84 -12.13 -2.43
CA ASP A 17 12.91 -12.48 -1.48
C ASP A 17 12.86 -13.96 -1.13
N TRP A 18 13.49 -14.76 -1.96
CA TRP A 18 13.58 -16.22 -1.78
C TRP A 18 14.46 -16.64 -0.60
N ASN A 19 15.31 -15.74 -0.09
CA ASN A 19 16.27 -16.04 0.97
C ASN A 19 15.79 -15.60 2.37
N GLY A 20 14.73 -14.82 2.45
CA GLY A 20 14.25 -14.18 3.68
C GLY A 20 13.52 -15.10 4.66
N GLY A 21 13.58 -16.43 4.48
CA GLY A 21 12.86 -17.39 5.33
C GLY A 21 11.34 -17.34 5.16
N ASN A 22 10.86 -16.60 4.17
CA ASN A 22 9.45 -16.46 3.86
C ASN A 22 8.93 -17.73 3.20
N ASN A 23 7.90 -18.32 3.79
CA ASN A 23 7.22 -19.47 3.24
C ASN A 23 6.25 -19.03 2.15
N TYR A 24 6.74 -18.92 0.90
CA TYR A 24 5.86 -18.69 -0.23
C TYR A 24 5.06 -19.95 -0.53
N PHE A 25 3.76 -19.77 -0.61
CA PHE A 25 2.79 -20.83 -0.84
C PHE A 25 2.44 -20.99 -2.30
N MET A 26 2.30 -19.88 -3.01
CA MET A 26 1.84 -19.85 -4.38
C MET A 26 2.52 -18.71 -5.15
N LEU A 27 2.72 -18.91 -6.44
CA LEU A 27 3.11 -17.87 -7.40
C LEU A 27 1.99 -17.76 -8.45
N VAL A 28 1.47 -16.55 -8.62
CA VAL A 28 0.51 -16.20 -9.67
C VAL A 28 1.24 -15.37 -10.71
N GLU A 29 1.07 -15.69 -11.98
CA GLU A 29 1.79 -15.05 -13.09
C GLU A 29 0.84 -14.77 -14.26
N CYS A 30 1.00 -13.60 -14.88
CA CYS A 30 0.36 -13.24 -16.15
C CYS A 30 1.33 -12.43 -17.00
N GLY A 31 1.75 -12.97 -18.13
CA GLY A 31 2.72 -12.33 -19.01
C GLY A 31 4.05 -12.09 -18.32
N LYS A 32 4.36 -10.84 -18.01
CA LYS A 32 5.59 -10.44 -17.29
C LYS A 32 5.33 -10.06 -15.83
N GLN A 33 4.08 -9.97 -15.44
CA GLN A 33 3.70 -9.63 -14.08
C GLN A 33 3.55 -10.88 -13.23
N TYR A 34 3.96 -10.82 -11.98
CA TYR A 34 3.83 -11.92 -11.04
C TYR A 34 3.60 -11.41 -9.61
N LYS A 35 2.91 -12.21 -8.81
CA LYS A 35 2.71 -12.02 -7.37
C LYS A 35 3.01 -13.34 -6.67
N ALA A 36 3.93 -13.32 -5.73
CA ALA A 36 4.18 -14.44 -4.83
C ALA A 36 3.35 -14.24 -3.56
N LEU A 37 2.56 -15.24 -3.19
CA LEU A 37 1.74 -15.27 -1.98
C LEU A 37 2.45 -16.04 -0.89
N LYS A 38 2.49 -15.48 0.31
CA LYS A 38 3.00 -16.14 1.50
C LYS A 38 1.91 -16.97 2.18
N VAL A 39 2.31 -17.93 3.01
CA VAL A 39 1.38 -18.73 3.81
C VAL A 39 0.51 -17.83 4.69
N GLU A 40 1.08 -16.80 5.31
CA GLU A 40 0.38 -15.84 6.15
C GLU A 40 -0.66 -14.97 5.42
N GLU A 41 -0.55 -14.81 4.10
CA GLU A 41 -1.55 -14.13 3.27
C GLU A 41 -2.71 -15.06 2.89
N CYS A 42 -2.53 -16.37 3.02
CA CYS A 42 -3.49 -17.39 2.58
C CYS A 42 -4.24 -18.05 3.75
N PHE A 43 -3.71 -17.95 4.97
CA PHE A 43 -4.25 -18.62 6.13
C PHE A 43 -4.23 -17.72 7.35
N GLU A 44 -5.31 -17.79 8.14
CA GLU A 44 -5.38 -17.19 9.46
C GLU A 44 -4.78 -18.15 10.48
N TYR A 45 -4.10 -17.62 11.49
CA TYR A 45 -3.51 -18.43 12.56
C TYR A 45 -3.63 -17.73 13.92
N ASP A 46 -3.56 -18.52 14.97
CA ASP A 46 -3.56 -18.02 16.34
C ASP A 46 -2.15 -17.49 16.69
N GLU A 47 -2.02 -16.14 16.75
CA GLU A 47 -0.77 -15.46 17.09
C GLU A 47 -0.32 -15.77 18.54
N GLN A 48 -1.27 -15.98 19.46
CA GLN A 48 -0.94 -16.33 20.85
C GLN A 48 -0.37 -17.74 20.92
N ALA A 49 -0.99 -18.70 20.22
CA ALA A 49 -0.48 -20.06 20.13
C ALA A 49 0.92 -20.10 19.50
N TYR A 50 1.16 -19.30 18.44
CA TYR A 50 2.48 -19.19 17.84
C TYR A 50 3.52 -18.63 18.82
N SER A 51 3.16 -17.59 19.58
CA SER A 51 4.05 -16.96 20.57
C SER A 51 4.40 -17.93 21.71
N TYR A 52 3.48 -18.80 22.12
CA TYR A 52 3.69 -19.74 23.23
C TYR A 52 4.36 -21.05 22.80
N TYR A 53 4.01 -21.57 21.62
CA TYR A 53 4.40 -22.93 21.20
C TYR A 53 5.36 -22.95 20.04
N GLY A 54 5.60 -21.80 19.37
CA GLY A 54 6.46 -21.73 18.18
C GLY A 54 5.90 -22.47 16.95
N GLN A 55 4.62 -22.78 16.95
CA GLN A 55 3.95 -23.51 15.87
C GLN A 55 2.69 -22.77 15.43
N TYR A 56 2.49 -22.70 14.11
CA TYR A 56 1.27 -22.15 13.52
C TYR A 56 0.07 -23.07 13.81
N GLN A 57 -0.94 -22.53 14.48
CA GLN A 57 -2.26 -23.15 14.57
C GLN A 57 -3.20 -22.40 13.65
N PHE A 58 -3.52 -22.96 12.52
CA PHE A 58 -4.42 -22.37 11.55
C PHE A 58 -5.85 -22.35 12.07
N THR A 59 -6.50 -21.18 12.03
CA THR A 59 -7.87 -20.95 12.50
C THR A 59 -8.85 -20.71 11.36
N GLY A 60 -8.34 -20.31 10.19
CA GLY A 60 -9.14 -20.03 9.02
C GLY A 60 -8.31 -20.00 7.74
N THR A 61 -8.96 -19.65 6.64
CA THR A 61 -8.32 -19.50 5.33
C THR A 61 -8.84 -18.26 4.63
N THR A 62 -7.91 -17.48 4.08
CA THR A 62 -8.14 -16.30 3.23
C THR A 62 -7.70 -16.57 1.79
N ILE A 63 -7.47 -17.84 1.44
CA ILE A 63 -6.85 -18.25 0.17
C ILE A 63 -7.63 -17.75 -1.06
N GLU A 64 -8.96 -17.76 -1.00
CA GLU A 64 -9.77 -17.27 -2.11
C GLU A 64 -9.53 -15.78 -2.35
N GLN A 65 -9.54 -14.97 -1.29
CA GLN A 65 -9.26 -13.54 -1.36
C GLN A 65 -7.83 -13.29 -1.85
N ALA A 66 -6.84 -14.01 -1.32
CA ALA A 66 -5.44 -13.88 -1.69
C ALA A 66 -5.24 -14.18 -3.19
N ILE A 67 -5.85 -15.25 -3.71
CA ILE A 67 -5.77 -15.61 -5.14
C ILE A 67 -6.45 -14.55 -6.00
N VAL A 68 -7.66 -14.10 -5.67
CA VAL A 68 -8.37 -13.07 -6.44
C VAL A 68 -7.55 -11.78 -6.47
N THR A 69 -7.03 -11.35 -5.33
CA THR A 69 -6.15 -10.18 -5.22
C THR A 69 -4.89 -10.34 -6.08
N ALA A 70 -4.26 -11.52 -6.04
CA ALA A 70 -3.08 -11.79 -6.86
C ALA A 70 -3.40 -11.76 -8.36
N ILE A 71 -4.53 -12.33 -8.78
CA ILE A 71 -4.99 -12.28 -10.18
C ILE A 71 -5.19 -10.82 -10.61
N LEU A 72 -5.91 -10.01 -9.82
CA LEU A 72 -6.11 -8.59 -10.11
C LEU A 72 -4.78 -7.85 -10.28
N ASN A 73 -3.81 -8.11 -9.38
CA ASN A 73 -2.48 -7.50 -9.45
C ASN A 73 -1.70 -7.85 -10.72
N VAL A 74 -1.78 -9.10 -11.19
CA VAL A 74 -1.00 -9.54 -12.36
C VAL A 74 -1.71 -9.33 -13.69
N THR A 75 -3.01 -9.02 -13.67
CA THR A 75 -3.81 -8.76 -14.88
C THR A 75 -4.14 -7.29 -15.08
N ALA A 76 -3.84 -6.42 -14.11
CA ALA A 76 -4.03 -4.99 -14.27
C ALA A 76 -3.02 -4.43 -15.29
N ASP A 77 -3.50 -3.92 -16.41
CA ASP A 77 -2.68 -3.27 -17.42
C ASP A 77 -2.11 -1.94 -16.92
N ASP A 78 -2.96 -1.14 -16.25
CA ASP A 78 -2.59 0.09 -15.57
C ASP A 78 -3.07 0.03 -14.11
N LYS A 79 -2.16 0.30 -13.19
CA LYS A 79 -2.51 0.41 -11.77
C LYS A 79 -3.01 1.81 -11.47
N VAL A 80 -4.01 1.89 -10.61
CA VAL A 80 -4.46 3.17 -10.06
C VAL A 80 -3.37 3.72 -9.15
N VAL A 81 -2.89 4.91 -9.47
CA VAL A 81 -1.83 5.58 -8.70
C VAL A 81 -2.44 6.32 -7.52
N VAL A 82 -1.83 6.15 -6.35
CA VAL A 82 -2.19 6.83 -5.11
C VAL A 82 -0.96 7.48 -4.52
N ASP A 83 -1.03 8.78 -4.26
CA ASP A 83 0.02 9.48 -3.55
C ASP A 83 -0.34 9.63 -2.06
N MET A 84 0.42 8.99 -1.18
CA MET A 84 0.34 9.19 0.27
C MET A 84 1.28 10.32 0.68
N ILE A 85 0.71 11.37 1.22
CA ILE A 85 1.47 12.54 1.68
C ILE A 85 2.17 12.18 2.98
N LYS A 86 3.48 12.45 3.04
CA LYS A 86 4.33 12.21 4.22
C LYS A 86 5.22 13.41 4.56
N GLY A 87 5.70 13.42 5.80
CA GLY A 87 6.60 14.44 6.32
C GLY A 87 5.97 15.32 7.40
N ASN A 88 4.72 15.02 7.78
CA ASN A 88 3.94 15.74 8.78
C ASN A 88 3.73 14.91 10.06
N ASN A 89 4.71 14.03 10.36
CA ASN A 89 4.73 13.15 11.53
C ASN A 89 3.42 12.34 11.64
N GLU A 90 3.08 11.67 10.56
CA GLU A 90 1.91 10.82 10.42
C GLU A 90 1.98 9.61 11.36
N GLN A 91 0.84 9.12 11.79
CA GLN A 91 0.75 7.81 12.44
C GLN A 91 1.07 6.69 11.44
N ASP A 92 1.38 5.50 11.95
CA ASP A 92 1.68 4.35 11.10
C ASP A 92 0.47 3.97 10.23
N TYR A 93 0.68 3.99 8.92
CA TYR A 93 -0.28 3.64 7.88
C TYR A 93 0.13 2.41 7.05
N SER A 94 1.11 1.65 7.52
CA SER A 94 1.66 0.49 6.81
C SER A 94 0.58 -0.53 6.41
N SER A 95 -0.40 -0.75 7.28
CA SER A 95 -1.53 -1.64 7.01
C SER A 95 -2.41 -1.15 5.85
N ILE A 96 -2.67 0.17 5.78
CA ILE A 96 -3.46 0.76 4.69
C ILE A 96 -2.67 0.70 3.38
N LYS A 97 -1.39 1.04 3.41
CA LYS A 97 -0.50 0.92 2.26
C LYS A 97 -0.51 -0.51 1.72
N THR A 98 -0.28 -1.49 2.59
CA THR A 98 -0.33 -2.92 2.21
C THR A 98 -1.69 -3.32 1.62
N LEU A 99 -2.79 -2.82 2.19
CA LEU A 99 -4.13 -3.08 1.67
C LEU A 99 -4.32 -2.54 0.26
N LEU A 100 -3.87 -1.30 0.00
CA LEU A 100 -3.93 -0.68 -1.33
C LEU A 100 -3.07 -1.46 -2.33
N GLU A 101 -1.82 -1.74 -1.99
CA GLU A 101 -0.89 -2.49 -2.86
C GLU A 101 -1.42 -3.90 -3.16
N ASN A 102 -2.04 -4.55 -2.17
CA ASN A 102 -2.69 -5.84 -2.37
C ASN A 102 -3.92 -5.76 -3.29
N ASN A 103 -4.56 -4.62 -3.42
CA ASN A 103 -5.69 -4.40 -4.31
C ASN A 103 -5.29 -3.73 -5.63
N ALA A 104 -4.07 -3.96 -6.09
CA ALA A 104 -3.52 -3.50 -7.37
C ALA A 104 -3.38 -1.96 -7.50
N TYR A 105 -3.30 -1.24 -6.40
CA TYR A 105 -2.91 0.16 -6.43
C TYR A 105 -1.38 0.30 -6.47
N GLU A 106 -0.91 1.33 -7.16
CA GLU A 106 0.47 1.81 -7.07
C GLU A 106 0.53 2.92 -6.04
N VAL A 107 1.19 2.66 -4.90
CA VAL A 107 1.24 3.61 -3.78
C VAL A 107 2.58 4.30 -3.74
N ASN A 108 2.59 5.61 -3.98
CA ASN A 108 3.75 6.46 -3.81
C ASN A 108 3.68 7.14 -2.45
N GLU A 109 4.81 7.28 -1.78
CA GLU A 109 4.95 8.07 -0.57
C GLU A 109 5.72 9.33 -0.90
N ILE A 110 5.06 10.47 -0.89
CA ILE A 110 5.63 11.74 -1.35
C ILE A 110 5.67 12.79 -0.24
N SER A 111 6.74 13.58 -0.22
CA SER A 111 6.83 14.79 0.61
C SER A 111 6.62 16.02 -0.27
N LEU A 112 5.57 16.78 0.01
CA LEU A 112 5.24 17.98 -0.75
C LEU A 112 6.26 19.12 -0.62
N VAL A 113 7.17 19.00 0.36
CA VAL A 113 8.34 19.92 0.46
C VAL A 113 9.31 19.72 -0.70
N THR A 114 9.47 18.50 -1.19
CA THR A 114 10.49 18.13 -2.17
C THR A 114 9.93 17.59 -3.49
N GLN A 115 8.67 17.25 -3.52
CA GLN A 115 8.02 16.60 -4.65
C GLN A 115 6.69 17.27 -4.96
N ASP A 116 6.20 17.07 -6.16
CA ASP A 116 4.85 17.42 -6.56
C ASP A 116 3.99 16.14 -6.60
N ILE A 117 2.68 16.30 -6.55
CA ILE A 117 1.72 15.21 -6.68
C ILE A 117 1.78 14.68 -8.12
N ASP A 118 1.77 13.36 -8.28
CA ASP A 118 1.76 12.74 -9.62
C ASP A 118 0.47 13.11 -10.35
N ASP A 119 0.62 13.58 -11.60
CA ASP A 119 -0.55 13.92 -12.45
C ASP A 119 -1.42 12.71 -12.76
N LYS A 120 -0.88 11.49 -12.64
CA LYS A 120 -1.60 10.23 -12.80
C LYS A 120 -2.28 9.77 -11.51
N ALA A 121 -1.99 10.40 -10.37
CA ALA A 121 -2.64 10.03 -9.13
C ALA A 121 -4.16 10.26 -9.25
N GLU A 122 -4.94 9.23 -8.97
CA GLU A 122 -6.40 9.29 -8.98
C GLU A 122 -6.92 9.86 -7.67
N PHE A 123 -6.23 9.55 -6.57
CA PHE A 123 -6.47 10.20 -5.29
C PHE A 123 -5.19 10.37 -4.49
N ILE A 124 -5.22 11.32 -3.57
CA ILE A 124 -4.17 11.53 -2.58
C ILE A 124 -4.72 11.22 -1.20
N MET A 125 -3.83 10.79 -0.30
CA MET A 125 -4.20 10.50 1.08
C MET A 125 -3.31 11.26 2.05
N ILE A 126 -3.94 11.93 3.02
CA ILE A 126 -3.31 12.51 4.21
C ILE A 126 -3.78 11.68 5.40
N TYR A 127 -2.87 10.96 6.05
CA TYR A 127 -3.23 10.03 7.11
C TYR A 127 -2.69 10.45 8.47
N ALA A 128 -3.60 10.82 9.36
CA ALA A 128 -3.35 11.10 10.78
C ALA A 128 -2.07 11.94 11.04
N PRO A 129 -1.89 13.10 10.38
CA PRO A 129 -0.75 13.95 10.60
C PRO A 129 -0.80 14.55 12.00
N SER A 130 0.34 14.62 12.69
CA SER A 130 0.46 15.32 13.97
C SER A 130 1.15 16.69 13.86
N VAL A 131 1.55 17.06 12.65
CA VAL A 131 2.08 18.37 12.29
C VAL A 131 1.28 18.88 11.09
N ASP A 132 0.88 20.16 11.13
CA ASP A 132 0.12 20.79 10.05
C ASP A 132 0.93 20.83 8.73
N LEU A 133 0.23 20.91 7.62
CA LEU A 133 0.84 21.20 6.32
C LEU A 133 1.28 22.66 6.25
N ASP A 134 2.37 22.94 5.55
CA ASP A 134 2.71 24.31 5.22
C ASP A 134 1.81 24.87 4.09
N GLU A 135 1.75 26.20 3.95
CA GLU A 135 0.92 26.87 2.96
C GLU A 135 1.25 26.41 1.52
N SER A 136 2.54 26.15 1.24
CA SER A 136 2.99 25.68 -0.09
C SER A 136 2.46 24.28 -0.41
N ALA A 137 2.41 23.40 0.59
CA ALA A 137 1.83 22.07 0.43
C ALA A 137 0.31 22.14 0.20
N VAL A 138 -0.39 23.01 0.94
CA VAL A 138 -1.83 23.27 0.74
C VAL A 138 -2.10 23.82 -0.66
N ASP A 139 -1.29 24.76 -1.13
CA ASP A 139 -1.41 25.33 -2.48
C ASP A 139 -1.22 24.26 -3.57
N LYS A 140 -0.25 23.35 -3.39
CA LYS A 140 -0.04 22.21 -4.31
C LYS A 140 -1.25 21.29 -4.36
N ILE A 141 -1.81 20.94 -3.21
CA ILE A 141 -3.00 20.09 -3.11
C ILE A 141 -4.20 20.78 -3.75
N SER A 142 -4.44 22.04 -3.40
CA SER A 142 -5.57 22.82 -3.94
C SER A 142 -5.50 22.93 -5.46
N LYS A 143 -4.32 23.24 -6.00
CA LYS A 143 -4.10 23.30 -7.44
C LYS A 143 -4.30 21.96 -8.13
N TRP A 144 -3.83 20.87 -7.49
CA TRP A 144 -4.01 19.53 -8.01
C TRP A 144 -5.49 19.14 -8.03
N LEU A 145 -6.24 19.42 -6.95
CA LEU A 145 -7.69 19.18 -6.85
C LEU A 145 -8.48 20.00 -7.88
N ASP A 146 -8.11 21.25 -8.11
CA ASP A 146 -8.73 22.12 -9.14
C ASP A 146 -8.61 21.53 -10.54
N ASN A 147 -7.49 20.87 -10.84
CA ASN A 147 -7.26 20.19 -12.10
C ASN A 147 -7.56 21.06 -13.33
N ASP A 148 -7.05 22.31 -13.35
CA ASP A 148 -7.33 23.32 -14.36
C ASP A 148 -8.84 23.62 -14.56
N GLY A 149 -9.60 23.64 -13.46
CA GLY A 149 -11.03 23.86 -13.46
C GLY A 149 -11.87 22.64 -13.86
N LYS A 150 -11.23 21.47 -14.07
CA LYS A 150 -11.95 20.23 -14.45
C LYS A 150 -12.44 19.45 -13.26
N TYR A 151 -11.80 19.63 -12.11
CA TYR A 151 -12.07 18.85 -10.89
C TYR A 151 -11.96 17.33 -11.08
N GLY A 152 -12.68 16.57 -10.28
CA GLY A 152 -12.77 15.09 -10.42
C GLY A 152 -11.65 14.28 -9.74
N ARG A 153 -10.67 14.97 -9.10
CA ARG A 153 -9.65 14.36 -8.26
C ARG A 153 -10.13 14.25 -6.82
N THR A 154 -9.59 13.31 -6.05
CA THR A 154 -10.08 13.00 -4.72
C THR A 154 -8.99 13.16 -3.67
N LEU A 155 -9.30 13.87 -2.59
CA LEU A 155 -8.51 13.89 -1.35
C LEU A 155 -9.20 13.02 -0.31
N ILE A 156 -8.44 12.08 0.28
CA ILE A 156 -8.85 11.33 1.46
C ILE A 156 -8.07 11.85 2.65
N TYR A 157 -8.77 12.42 3.62
CA TYR A 157 -8.18 12.88 4.87
C TYR A 157 -8.65 12.02 6.04
N VAL A 158 -7.69 11.48 6.77
CA VAL A 158 -7.92 10.79 8.04
C VAL A 158 -7.32 11.64 9.15
N PRO A 159 -8.11 12.22 10.07
CA PRO A 159 -7.58 13.04 11.14
C PRO A 159 -6.78 12.20 12.16
N CYS A 160 -5.84 12.85 12.85
CA CYS A 160 -5.17 12.25 14.00
C CYS A 160 -6.20 12.04 15.13
N ALA A 161 -6.09 10.93 15.86
CA ALA A 161 -6.96 10.64 17.01
C ALA A 161 -6.70 11.60 18.17
N ASP A 162 -5.47 12.08 18.30
CA ASP A 162 -5.12 13.12 19.27
C ASP A 162 -5.53 14.49 18.73
N LYS A 163 -5.90 15.39 19.65
CA LYS A 163 -6.23 16.76 19.26
C LYS A 163 -4.95 17.49 18.82
N VAL A 164 -4.83 17.67 17.52
CA VAL A 164 -3.74 18.41 16.86
C VAL A 164 -4.32 19.70 16.29
N ASP A 165 -3.55 20.79 16.35
CA ASP A 165 -3.89 22.07 15.72
C ASP A 165 -3.35 22.05 14.28
N THR A 166 -4.27 22.00 13.30
CA THR A 166 -3.95 21.88 11.87
C THR A 166 -4.72 22.93 11.05
N PRO A 167 -4.52 24.24 11.31
CA PRO A 167 -5.32 25.29 10.70
C PRO A 167 -5.22 25.35 9.18
N ASN A 168 -4.09 24.95 8.59
CA ASN A 168 -3.94 24.96 7.14
C ASN A 168 -4.70 23.79 6.49
N ILE A 169 -4.67 22.62 7.14
CA ILE A 169 -5.47 21.46 6.69
C ILE A 169 -6.97 21.79 6.86
N ASP A 170 -7.36 22.38 7.97
CA ASP A 170 -8.75 22.75 8.21
C ASP A 170 -9.25 23.73 7.14
N ALA A 171 -8.45 24.73 6.81
CA ALA A 171 -8.77 25.69 5.74
C ALA A 171 -8.80 25.06 4.32
N LEU A 172 -8.06 23.97 4.11
CA LEU A 172 -8.11 23.21 2.84
C LEU A 172 -9.42 22.43 2.72
N LEU A 173 -9.99 21.99 3.84
CA LEU A 173 -11.20 21.14 3.87
C LEU A 173 -12.51 21.96 3.88
N ASP A 174 -12.47 23.27 4.21
CA ASP A 174 -13.60 24.19 4.19
C ASP A 174 -13.96 24.67 2.77
#